data_f1adf2b77910f0b538f00584f8db2adb
#
_entry.id   f1adf2b77910f0b538f00584f8db2adb
#
_cell.length_a   1.000
_cell.length_b   1.000
_cell.length_c   1.000
_cell.angle_alpha   90.00
_cell.angle_beta   90.00
_cell.angle_gamma   90.00
#
_symmetry.space_group_name_H-M   'P 1'
#
loop_
_entity.id
_entity.type
_entity.pdbx_description
1 polymer ?
#
loop_
_entity_poly.entity_id
_entity_poly.type
_entity_poly.pdbx_seq_one_letter_code
_entity_poly.pdbx_strand_id
1 'polypeptide(L)'
;MTPIVPKPLTSGAKAEGRFGKQDFVYDAGEDVYRCPAGEKLTWRYWNVEAGRKLHNYWTTKCTGCALKSKCTPARERRVKRWEHEAVLDAMQERLDRAPGSMRIRRQSAEHPFGTIKAWMGATHFRLRTLEKVSAEMSLHVLAYNLKRMIAILGVQPLIQAMRAA
;
A
#
# COMPACT_ATOMS: atom_id res chain seq x y z
N MET A 1 -11.47 4.20 -12.82
CA MET A 1 -10.90 3.01 -12.14
C MET A 1 -10.59 3.39 -10.69
N THR A 2 -11.06 2.64 -9.70
CA THR A 2 -10.83 2.96 -8.28
C THR A 2 -9.57 2.24 -7.81
N PRO A 3 -8.52 2.93 -7.36
CA PRO A 3 -7.29 2.29 -6.90
C PRO A 3 -7.53 1.55 -5.57
N ILE A 4 -6.96 0.35 -5.45
CA ILE A 4 -6.97 -0.48 -4.24
C ILE A 4 -5.53 -0.63 -3.77
N VAL A 5 -5.05 0.33 -2.98
CA VAL A 5 -3.69 0.36 -2.45
C VAL A 5 -3.75 0.70 -0.96
N PRO A 6 -3.17 -0.11 -0.08
CA PRO A 6 -3.16 0.21 1.35
C PRO A 6 -2.30 1.44 1.63
N LYS A 7 -2.67 2.19 2.66
CA LYS A 7 -1.86 3.32 3.13
C LYS A 7 -0.46 2.81 3.54
N PRO A 8 0.63 3.42 3.05
CA PRO A 8 1.97 2.95 3.39
C PRO A 8 2.27 3.15 4.88
N LEU A 9 2.67 2.09 5.56
CA LEU A 9 3.11 2.08 6.96
C LEU A 9 4.63 1.97 6.99
N THR A 10 5.33 3.08 6.87
CA THR A 10 6.80 3.12 6.75
C THR A 10 7.54 3.17 8.09
N SER A 11 6.80 3.27 9.21
CA SER A 11 7.41 3.35 10.54
C SER A 11 7.74 1.96 11.09
N GLY A 12 8.98 1.71 11.51
CA GLY A 12 9.39 0.51 12.23
C GLY A 12 8.88 0.41 13.67
N ALA A 13 8.16 1.41 14.16
CA ALA A 13 7.71 1.48 15.56
C ALA A 13 6.90 0.25 16.00
N LYS A 14 6.03 -0.29 15.13
CA LYS A 14 5.26 -1.51 15.45
C LYS A 14 6.14 -2.76 15.58
N ALA A 15 7.17 -2.89 14.77
CA ALA A 15 8.12 -4.01 14.87
C ALA A 15 8.88 -3.98 16.21
N GLU A 16 9.02 -2.79 16.81
CA GLU A 16 9.64 -2.60 18.12
C GLU A 16 8.61 -2.57 19.28
N GLY A 17 7.36 -3.00 19.03
CA GLY A 17 6.29 -3.03 20.04
C GLY A 17 5.77 -1.65 20.46
N ARG A 18 6.04 -0.60 19.68
CA ARG A 18 5.58 0.77 19.93
C ARG A 18 4.42 1.16 19.04
N PHE A 19 3.64 2.17 19.48
CA PHE A 19 2.56 2.74 18.68
C PHE A 19 3.05 3.28 17.33
N GLY A 20 2.40 2.85 16.25
CA GLY A 20 2.59 3.39 14.91
C GLY A 20 1.72 4.63 14.67
N LYS A 21 1.84 5.26 13.52
CA LYS A 21 1.05 6.44 13.15
C LYS A 21 -0.47 6.16 13.15
N GLN A 22 -0.87 4.94 12.78
CA GLN A 22 -2.28 4.52 12.74
C GLN A 22 -2.96 4.46 14.11
N ASP A 23 -2.19 4.44 15.21
CA ASP A 23 -2.72 4.47 16.57
C ASP A 23 -3.03 5.90 17.05
N PHE A 24 -2.77 6.89 16.20
CA PHE A 24 -3.06 8.31 16.44
C PHE A 24 -4.22 8.73 15.54
N VAL A 25 -5.32 9.16 16.13
CA VAL A 25 -6.53 9.56 15.41
C VAL A 25 -6.43 11.03 15.03
N TYR A 26 -6.60 11.35 13.75
CA TYR A 26 -6.64 12.73 13.26
C TYR A 26 -8.05 13.29 13.38
N ASP A 27 -8.18 14.46 13.97
CA ASP A 27 -9.40 15.24 14.08
C ASP A 27 -9.29 16.42 13.10
N ALA A 28 -10.03 16.33 11.99
CA ALA A 28 -9.99 17.34 10.93
C ALA A 28 -10.70 18.65 11.34
N GLY A 29 -11.64 18.60 12.29
CA GLY A 29 -12.36 19.78 12.77
C GLY A 29 -11.49 20.71 13.62
N GLU A 30 -10.59 20.11 14.42
CA GLU A 30 -9.67 20.84 15.30
C GLU A 30 -8.25 20.94 14.72
N ASP A 31 -7.95 20.26 13.61
CA ASP A 31 -6.60 20.09 13.05
C ASP A 31 -5.58 19.57 14.08
N VAL A 32 -5.92 18.50 14.79
CA VAL A 32 -5.08 17.88 15.81
C VAL A 32 -5.03 16.35 15.65
N TYR A 33 -3.98 15.73 16.19
CA TYR A 33 -3.98 14.29 16.43
C TYR A 33 -4.29 13.99 17.89
N ARG A 34 -5.07 12.95 18.13
CA ARG A 34 -5.28 12.37 19.48
C ARG A 34 -4.39 11.15 19.64
N CYS A 35 -3.54 11.11 20.66
CA CYS A 35 -2.68 9.99 20.95
C CYS A 35 -3.43 8.90 21.75
N PRO A 36 -2.87 7.66 21.84
CA PRO A 36 -3.48 6.58 22.65
C PRO A 36 -3.68 6.91 24.12
N ALA A 37 -2.97 7.91 24.67
CA ALA A 37 -3.18 8.42 26.04
C ALA A 37 -4.26 9.52 26.13
N GLY A 38 -4.96 9.84 25.03
CA GLY A 38 -6.01 10.86 24.97
C GLY A 38 -5.52 12.30 24.79
N GLU A 39 -4.21 12.56 24.79
CA GLU A 39 -3.68 13.91 24.65
C GLU A 39 -3.72 14.40 23.19
N LYS A 40 -3.99 15.70 23.03
CA LYS A 40 -3.99 16.38 21.75
C LYS A 40 -2.56 16.75 21.33
N LEU A 41 -2.16 16.32 20.14
CA LEU A 41 -0.96 16.77 19.44
C LEU A 41 -1.38 17.89 18.50
N THR A 42 -0.98 19.12 18.81
CA THR A 42 -1.31 20.30 18.02
C THR A 42 -0.31 20.51 16.88
N TRP A 43 -0.78 21.15 15.81
CA TRP A 43 0.10 21.59 14.72
C TRP A 43 1.18 22.53 15.26
N ARG A 44 2.40 22.41 14.71
CA ARG A 44 3.53 23.24 15.12
C ARG A 44 4.17 23.97 13.96
N TYR A 45 4.55 23.25 12.91
CA TYR A 45 5.13 23.81 11.70
C TYR A 45 4.99 22.83 10.53
N TRP A 46 5.32 23.27 9.34
CA TRP A 46 5.46 22.41 8.17
C TRP A 46 6.90 22.47 7.62
N ASN A 47 7.31 21.42 6.95
CA ASN A 47 8.56 21.33 6.23
C ASN A 47 8.39 20.51 4.95
N VAL A 48 9.36 20.58 4.05
CA VAL A 48 9.40 19.78 2.82
C VAL A 48 10.41 18.66 2.99
N GLU A 49 9.97 17.40 2.79
CA GLU A 49 10.83 16.23 2.80
C GLU A 49 10.54 15.41 1.53
N ALA A 50 11.57 15.09 0.77
CA ALA A 50 11.45 14.34 -0.49
C ALA A 50 10.36 14.92 -1.43
N GLY A 51 10.30 16.24 -1.57
CA GLY A 51 9.33 16.97 -2.41
C GLY A 51 7.91 16.99 -1.87
N ARG A 52 7.65 16.53 -0.65
CA ARG A 52 6.32 16.51 0.00
C ARG A 52 6.27 17.49 1.14
N LYS A 53 5.23 18.30 1.19
CA LYS A 53 4.96 19.20 2.31
C LYS A 53 4.33 18.41 3.45
N LEU A 54 4.99 18.41 4.60
CA LEU A 54 4.61 17.68 5.78
C LEU A 54 4.29 18.63 6.93
N HIS A 55 3.14 18.46 7.53
CA HIS A 55 2.71 19.14 8.75
C HIS A 55 3.14 18.32 9.96
N ASN A 56 3.71 18.96 10.96
CA ASN A 56 4.26 18.31 12.16
C ASN A 56 3.39 18.63 13.38
N TYR A 57 3.00 17.56 14.10
CA TYR A 57 2.13 17.63 15.28
C TYR A 57 2.81 16.96 16.45
N TRP A 58 2.78 17.60 17.63
CA TRP A 58 3.21 17.00 18.89
C TRP A 58 2.63 17.73 20.11
N THR A 59 2.83 17.13 21.30
CA THR A 59 2.49 17.70 22.61
C THR A 59 3.69 17.64 23.54
N THR A 60 3.82 18.58 24.45
CA THR A 60 4.85 18.61 25.49
C THR A 60 4.54 17.68 26.67
N LYS A 61 3.31 17.15 26.76
CA LYS A 61 2.86 16.28 27.86
C LYS A 61 3.43 14.86 27.84
N CYS A 62 4.27 14.52 26.86
CA CYS A 62 4.87 13.19 26.74
C CYS A 62 5.82 12.85 27.90
N THR A 63 6.38 13.84 28.60
CA THR A 63 7.39 13.61 29.67
C THR A 63 6.83 12.83 30.85
N GLY A 64 5.57 13.11 31.26
CA GLY A 64 4.88 12.42 32.37
C GLY A 64 3.91 11.34 31.92
N CYS A 65 3.92 10.92 30.65
CA CYS A 65 2.94 9.98 30.12
C CYS A 65 3.24 8.53 30.52
N ALA A 66 2.26 7.84 31.09
CA ALA A 66 2.37 6.42 31.47
C ALA A 66 2.64 5.48 30.28
N LEU A 67 2.20 5.88 29.07
CA LEU A 67 2.39 5.10 27.84
C LEU A 67 3.68 5.47 27.07
N LYS A 68 4.54 6.31 27.64
CA LYS A 68 5.72 6.84 26.93
C LYS A 68 6.64 5.73 26.41
N SER A 69 6.90 4.70 27.19
CA SER A 69 7.78 3.57 26.82
C SER A 69 7.26 2.82 25.59
N LYS A 70 5.94 2.70 25.45
CA LYS A 70 5.26 2.10 24.29
C LYS A 70 5.02 3.08 23.14
N CYS A 71 5.39 4.34 23.29
CA CYS A 71 5.10 5.38 22.31
C CYS A 71 6.36 5.90 21.60
N THR A 72 7.34 6.40 22.37
CA THR A 72 8.55 7.00 21.81
C THR A 72 9.72 6.98 22.79
N PRO A 73 10.95 6.65 22.35
CA PRO A 73 12.16 6.84 23.15
C PRO A 73 12.58 8.31 23.24
N ALA A 74 12.11 9.16 22.29
CA ALA A 74 12.45 10.58 22.26
C ALA A 74 11.70 11.36 23.36
N ARG A 75 12.08 12.62 23.56
CA ARG A 75 11.41 13.53 24.51
C ARG A 75 9.93 13.64 24.23
N GLU A 76 9.55 13.74 22.93
CA GLU A 76 8.17 13.93 22.47
C GLU A 76 7.89 13.05 21.27
N ARG A 77 6.67 12.54 21.13
CA ARG A 77 6.20 11.87 19.92
C ARG A 77 5.79 12.89 18.89
N ARG A 78 6.44 12.88 17.73
CA ARG A 78 6.09 13.70 16.57
C ARG A 78 5.34 12.88 15.55
N VAL A 79 4.21 13.38 15.08
CA VAL A 79 3.40 12.78 14.01
C VAL A 79 3.46 13.72 12.81
N LYS A 80 3.83 13.19 11.66
CA LYS A 80 3.88 13.94 10.39
C LYS A 80 2.65 13.61 9.56
N ARG A 81 2.01 14.64 8.99
CA ARG A 81 0.88 14.52 8.07
C ARG A 81 1.23 15.19 6.74
N TRP A 82 1.10 14.44 5.66
CA TRP A 82 1.22 15.01 4.32
C TRP A 82 0.01 15.91 4.02
N GLU A 83 0.21 17.03 3.30
CA GLU A 83 -0.89 17.97 2.99
C GLU A 83 -2.07 17.32 2.24
N HIS A 84 -1.81 16.29 1.42
CA HIS A 84 -2.84 15.51 0.72
C HIS A 84 -3.16 14.15 1.39
N GLU A 85 -2.83 13.99 2.66
CA GLU A 85 -3.04 12.70 3.36
C GLU A 85 -4.51 12.29 3.46
N ALA A 86 -5.44 13.23 3.32
CA ALA A 86 -6.87 12.95 3.24
C ALA A 86 -7.23 11.97 2.08
N VAL A 87 -6.48 12.02 0.97
CA VAL A 87 -6.66 11.07 -0.15
C VAL A 87 -6.29 9.65 0.29
N LEU A 88 -5.20 9.51 1.06
CA LEU A 88 -4.76 8.22 1.60
C LEU A 88 -5.72 7.70 2.67
N ASP A 89 -6.26 8.59 3.51
CA ASP A 89 -7.25 8.25 4.53
C ASP A 89 -8.53 7.73 3.87
N ALA A 90 -9.07 8.45 2.87
CA ALA A 90 -10.26 8.02 2.13
C ALA A 90 -10.06 6.69 1.37
N MET A 91 -8.84 6.42 0.92
CA MET A 91 -8.49 5.14 0.29
C MET A 91 -8.46 4.02 1.33
N GLN A 92 -7.89 4.25 2.51
CA GLN A 92 -7.88 3.28 3.60
C GLN A 92 -9.28 2.95 4.09
N GLU A 93 -10.15 3.94 4.28
CA GLU A 93 -11.56 3.74 4.63
C GLU A 93 -12.31 2.86 3.62
N ARG A 94 -12.02 3.02 2.32
CA ARG A 94 -12.60 2.15 1.28
C ARG A 94 -12.14 0.71 1.42
N LEU A 95 -10.86 0.50 1.75
CA LEU A 95 -10.33 -0.84 2.01
C LEU A 95 -10.96 -1.48 3.24
N ASP A 96 -11.13 -0.71 4.31
CA ASP A 96 -11.73 -1.18 5.56
C ASP A 96 -13.20 -1.58 5.37
N ARG A 97 -13.93 -0.85 4.51
CA ARG A 97 -15.30 -1.19 4.10
C ARG A 97 -15.39 -2.42 3.17
N ALA A 98 -14.31 -2.77 2.50
CA ALA A 98 -14.26 -3.88 1.54
C ALA A 98 -13.06 -4.81 1.80
N PRO A 99 -13.03 -5.58 2.91
CA PRO A 99 -11.89 -6.39 3.34
C PRO A 99 -11.48 -7.46 2.31
N GLY A 100 -12.40 -7.89 1.44
CA GLY A 100 -12.12 -8.81 0.34
C GLY A 100 -11.28 -8.22 -0.81
N SER A 101 -11.19 -6.89 -0.91
CA SER A 101 -10.50 -6.19 -2.01
C SER A 101 -9.03 -6.55 -2.13
N MET A 102 -8.34 -6.74 -1.01
CA MET A 102 -6.92 -7.12 -1.01
C MET A 102 -6.72 -8.55 -1.52
N ARG A 103 -7.67 -9.46 -1.28
CA ARG A 103 -7.65 -10.82 -1.85
C ARG A 103 -7.84 -10.77 -3.36
N ILE A 104 -8.81 -9.98 -3.84
CA ILE A 104 -9.07 -9.78 -5.27
C ILE A 104 -7.81 -9.18 -5.95
N ARG A 105 -7.22 -8.14 -5.37
CA ARG A 105 -5.98 -7.53 -5.87
C ARG A 105 -4.85 -8.57 -5.98
N ARG A 106 -4.64 -9.39 -4.96
CA ARG A 106 -3.62 -10.43 -4.96
C ARG A 106 -3.85 -11.44 -6.07
N GLN A 107 -5.09 -11.86 -6.28
CA GLN A 107 -5.45 -12.82 -7.32
C GLN A 107 -5.37 -12.24 -8.74
N SER A 108 -5.79 -10.97 -8.93
CA SER A 108 -5.90 -10.35 -10.26
C SER A 108 -4.64 -9.63 -10.73
N ALA A 109 -3.86 -9.05 -9.82
CA ALA A 109 -2.67 -8.29 -10.16
C ALA A 109 -1.37 -8.97 -9.71
N GLU A 110 -1.25 -9.30 -8.42
CA GLU A 110 0.02 -9.79 -7.88
C GLU A 110 0.34 -11.22 -8.30
N HIS A 111 -0.64 -12.13 -8.28
CA HIS A 111 -0.45 -13.52 -8.66
C HIS A 111 -0.04 -13.71 -10.13
N PRO A 112 -0.70 -13.08 -11.13
CA PRO A 112 -0.25 -13.17 -12.52
C PRO A 112 1.18 -12.71 -12.73
N PHE A 113 1.53 -11.53 -12.19
CA PHE A 113 2.90 -11.00 -12.30
C PHE A 113 3.92 -11.86 -11.56
N GLY A 114 3.59 -12.36 -10.38
CA GLY A 114 4.43 -13.31 -9.65
C GLY A 114 4.68 -14.60 -10.43
N THR A 115 3.65 -15.14 -11.08
CA THR A 115 3.78 -16.33 -11.93
C THR A 115 4.65 -16.06 -13.15
N ILE A 116 4.42 -14.97 -13.87
CA ILE A 116 5.22 -14.60 -15.04
C ILE A 116 6.69 -14.43 -14.65
N LYS A 117 6.95 -13.74 -13.55
CA LYS A 117 8.30 -13.42 -13.09
C LYS A 117 9.03 -14.65 -12.54
N ALA A 118 8.43 -15.37 -11.60
CA ALA A 118 9.09 -16.43 -10.85
C ALA A 118 9.01 -17.80 -11.54
N TRP A 119 7.81 -18.17 -12.07
CA TRP A 119 7.59 -19.51 -12.62
C TRP A 119 7.84 -19.59 -14.13
N MET A 120 7.63 -18.49 -14.87
CA MET A 120 7.89 -18.45 -16.32
C MET A 120 9.26 -17.84 -16.65
N GLY A 121 10.04 -17.43 -15.64
CA GLY A 121 11.42 -16.99 -15.81
C GLY A 121 11.58 -15.57 -16.38
N ALA A 122 10.50 -14.78 -16.48
CA ALA A 122 10.56 -13.40 -16.98
C ALA A 122 11.01 -12.42 -15.87
N THR A 123 12.20 -12.63 -15.33
CA THR A 123 12.73 -11.84 -14.21
C THR A 123 13.18 -10.43 -14.61
N HIS A 124 13.50 -10.23 -15.89
CA HIS A 124 13.91 -8.94 -16.46
C HIS A 124 13.55 -8.90 -17.93
N PHE A 125 13.39 -7.71 -18.50
CA PHE A 125 13.17 -7.53 -19.91
C PHE A 125 14.48 -7.71 -20.70
N ARG A 126 14.42 -8.39 -21.83
CA ARG A 126 15.54 -8.61 -22.75
C ARG A 126 15.62 -7.50 -23.80
N LEU A 127 14.49 -6.90 -24.14
CA LEU A 127 14.40 -5.82 -25.10
C LEU A 127 14.54 -4.44 -24.43
N ARG A 128 14.96 -3.44 -25.21
CA ARG A 128 15.07 -2.04 -24.79
C ARG A 128 14.05 -1.21 -25.56
N THR A 129 13.73 -0.03 -25.10
CA THR A 129 12.67 0.88 -25.53
C THR A 129 11.28 0.45 -25.08
N LEU A 130 10.42 1.42 -24.81
CA LEU A 130 9.07 1.17 -24.30
C LEU A 130 8.23 0.29 -25.23
N GLU A 131 8.32 0.52 -26.54
CA GLU A 131 7.59 -0.24 -27.56
C GLU A 131 7.96 -1.72 -27.54
N LYS A 132 9.25 -2.03 -27.57
CA LYS A 132 9.75 -3.42 -27.57
C LYS A 132 9.50 -4.14 -26.27
N VAL A 133 9.65 -3.44 -25.12
CA VAL A 133 9.32 -3.97 -23.80
C VAL A 133 7.82 -4.24 -23.68
N SER A 134 6.97 -3.39 -24.26
CA SER A 134 5.52 -3.60 -24.30
C SER A 134 5.17 -4.86 -25.12
N ALA A 135 5.81 -5.07 -26.26
CA ALA A 135 5.62 -6.28 -27.06
C ALA A 135 6.08 -7.54 -26.30
N GLU A 136 7.26 -7.50 -25.66
CA GLU A 136 7.78 -8.59 -24.84
C GLU A 136 6.82 -8.93 -23.69
N MET A 137 6.31 -7.91 -22.97
CA MET A 137 5.34 -8.12 -21.91
C MET A 137 4.03 -8.72 -22.42
N SER A 138 3.55 -8.30 -23.59
CA SER A 138 2.35 -8.84 -24.21
C SER A 138 2.49 -10.34 -24.53
N LEU A 139 3.65 -10.78 -24.99
CA LEU A 139 3.96 -12.20 -25.21
C LEU A 139 3.97 -12.99 -23.89
N HIS A 140 4.53 -12.45 -22.82
CA HIS A 140 4.49 -13.10 -21.51
C HIS A 140 3.05 -13.23 -20.98
N VAL A 141 2.22 -12.20 -21.15
CA VAL A 141 0.80 -12.23 -20.76
C VAL A 141 0.03 -13.26 -21.60
N LEU A 142 0.29 -13.32 -22.92
CA LEU A 142 -0.32 -14.32 -23.80
C LEU A 142 0.04 -15.75 -23.36
N ALA A 143 1.30 -16.02 -23.09
CA ALA A 143 1.77 -17.33 -22.64
C ALA A 143 1.17 -17.71 -21.27
N TYR A 144 1.07 -16.73 -20.34
CA TYR A 144 0.41 -16.91 -19.05
C TYR A 144 -1.08 -17.28 -19.25
N ASN A 145 -1.81 -16.54 -20.08
CA ASN A 145 -3.22 -16.77 -20.32
C ASN A 145 -3.44 -18.14 -20.97
N LEU A 146 -2.63 -18.51 -21.95
CA LEU A 146 -2.70 -19.83 -22.60
C LEU A 146 -2.49 -20.96 -21.57
N LYS A 147 -1.46 -20.85 -20.73
CA LYS A 147 -1.22 -21.81 -19.64
C LYS A 147 -2.40 -21.92 -18.69
N ARG A 148 -3.03 -20.80 -18.35
CA ARG A 148 -4.24 -20.77 -17.50
C ARG A 148 -5.43 -21.44 -18.18
N MET A 149 -5.66 -21.16 -19.47
CA MET A 149 -6.73 -21.79 -20.24
C MET A 149 -6.56 -23.31 -20.32
N ILE A 150 -5.34 -23.78 -20.60
CA ILE A 150 -5.03 -25.21 -20.60
C ILE A 150 -5.29 -25.85 -19.21
N ALA A 151 -4.92 -25.19 -18.15
CA ALA A 151 -5.12 -25.69 -16.79
C ALA A 151 -6.61 -25.74 -16.37
N ILE A 152 -7.45 -24.84 -16.90
CA ILE A 152 -8.87 -24.74 -16.54
C ILE A 152 -9.74 -25.63 -17.45
N LEU A 153 -9.50 -25.60 -18.75
CA LEU A 153 -10.34 -26.25 -19.77
C LEU A 153 -9.80 -27.61 -20.20
N GLY A 154 -8.50 -27.85 -20.03
CA GLY A 154 -7.81 -28.98 -20.65
C GLY A 154 -7.42 -28.69 -22.10
N VAL A 155 -6.53 -29.52 -22.65
CA VAL A 155 -5.97 -29.33 -24.01
C VAL A 155 -7.01 -29.62 -25.10
N GLN A 156 -7.75 -30.74 -24.99
CA GLN A 156 -8.68 -31.19 -26.03
C GLN A 156 -9.87 -30.23 -26.25
N PRO A 157 -10.58 -29.75 -25.21
CA PRO A 157 -11.64 -28.75 -25.38
C PRO A 157 -11.12 -27.44 -26.01
N LEU A 158 -9.91 -27.02 -25.63
CA LEU A 158 -9.31 -25.82 -26.18
C LEU A 158 -9.05 -25.96 -27.69
N ILE A 159 -8.49 -27.11 -28.15
CA ILE A 159 -8.29 -27.38 -29.57
C ILE A 159 -9.62 -27.43 -30.33
N GLN A 160 -10.65 -28.03 -29.76
CA GLN A 160 -11.98 -28.07 -30.36
C GLN A 160 -12.57 -26.66 -30.52
N ALA A 161 -12.49 -25.82 -29.50
CA ALA A 161 -12.95 -24.44 -29.56
C ALA A 161 -12.20 -23.63 -30.65
N MET A 162 -10.88 -23.79 -30.76
CA MET A 162 -10.08 -23.13 -31.79
C MET A 162 -10.40 -23.59 -33.21
N ARG A 163 -10.86 -24.83 -33.41
CA ARG A 163 -11.28 -25.34 -34.72
C ARG A 163 -12.70 -24.90 -35.12
N ALA A 164 -13.51 -24.50 -34.15
CA ALA A 164 -14.89 -24.05 -34.33
C ALA A 164 -15.00 -22.51 -34.53
N ALA A 165 -13.92 -21.76 -34.29
CA ALA A 165 -13.82 -20.31 -34.50
C ALA A 165 -13.34 -19.94 -35.88
#